data_b0e6e046dde4872896d78f6ab2d53017
#
_entry.id   b0e6e046dde4872896d78f6ab2d53017
#
_cell.length_a   1.000
_cell.length_b   1.000
_cell.length_c   1.000
_cell.angle_alpha   90.00
_cell.angle_beta   90.00
_cell.angle_gamma   90.00
#
_symmetry.space_group_name_H-M   'P 1'
#
loop_
_entity.id
_entity.type
_entity.pdbx_description
1 polymer ?
#
loop_
_entity_poly.entity_id
_entity_poly.type
_entity_poly.pdbx_seq_one_letter_code
_entity_poly.pdbx_strand_id
1 'polypeptide(L)'
;MKYYIIAGEASGDLHGSNLIEALGEKDKEAEFRVWGGDLMETAGATLVKHYKDLAFMGFFEVVLNLKTVLKNLKFCKKDIAAYQPDCVIFIDYPGFNLRIAKWAKIQGFKTHYYISPQIWAWKEDRIQQIKRDIDHMQVILPFEKSFYEDKHQMPVSFVGHPLIDAIAKRPEEDTKAMRSKYGLTDQPIIALLPGSRQQ
;
A
#
# COMPACT_ATOMS: atom_id res chain seq x y z
N MET A 1 5.70 -17.83 8.52
CA MET A 1 6.04 -17.43 7.14
C MET A 1 6.81 -16.11 7.11
N LYS A 2 7.65 -15.89 6.08
CA LYS A 2 8.37 -14.62 5.86
C LYS A 2 7.67 -13.77 4.82
N TYR A 3 7.30 -12.56 5.21
CA TYR A 3 6.61 -11.60 4.35
C TYR A 3 7.50 -10.40 4.06
N TYR A 4 7.54 -9.98 2.79
CA TYR A 4 8.17 -8.72 2.39
C TYR A 4 7.11 -7.78 1.85
N ILE A 5 6.87 -6.64 2.52
CA ILE A 5 5.76 -5.75 2.20
C ILE A 5 6.31 -4.40 1.72
N ILE A 6 5.75 -3.87 0.63
CA ILE A 6 6.19 -2.59 0.05
C ILE A 6 5.02 -1.63 -0.04
N ALA A 7 5.07 -0.56 0.76
CA ALA A 7 4.19 0.59 0.73
C ALA A 7 5.01 1.88 0.52
N GLY A 8 4.59 2.73 -0.38
CA GLY A 8 5.35 3.93 -0.76
C GLY A 8 4.77 5.25 -0.25
N GLU A 9 3.68 5.22 0.51
CA GLU A 9 2.96 6.41 0.99
C GLU A 9 2.40 6.18 2.40
N ALA A 10 2.01 7.27 3.09
CA ALA A 10 1.42 7.21 4.43
C ALA A 10 0.14 6.36 4.52
N SER A 11 -0.71 6.41 3.47
CA SER A 11 -1.89 5.55 3.39
C SER A 11 -1.53 4.07 3.31
N GLY A 12 -0.48 3.74 2.55
CA GLY A 12 0.04 2.39 2.43
C GLY A 12 0.65 1.89 3.75
N ASP A 13 1.30 2.76 4.53
CA ASP A 13 1.81 2.44 5.86
C ASP A 13 0.67 2.07 6.83
N LEU A 14 -0.41 2.88 6.85
CA LEU A 14 -1.60 2.58 7.65
C LEU A 14 -2.25 1.24 7.25
N HIS A 15 -2.43 0.99 5.96
CA HIS A 15 -3.04 -0.26 5.51
C HIS A 15 -2.11 -1.46 5.70
N GLY A 16 -0.81 -1.25 5.55
CA GLY A 16 0.22 -2.24 5.80
C GLY A 16 0.30 -2.66 7.27
N SER A 17 0.19 -1.70 8.20
CA SER A 17 0.18 -1.99 9.64
C SER A 17 -1.02 -2.87 10.04
N ASN A 18 -2.22 -2.54 9.57
CA ASN A 18 -3.41 -3.38 9.82
C ASN A 18 -3.26 -4.79 9.20
N LEU A 19 -2.65 -4.89 8.03
CA LEU A 19 -2.39 -6.19 7.38
C LEU A 19 -1.38 -7.02 8.19
N ILE A 20 -0.33 -6.41 8.73
CA ILE A 20 0.68 -7.06 9.58
C ILE A 20 0.03 -7.60 10.85
N GLU A 21 -0.78 -6.79 11.53
CA GLU A 21 -1.54 -7.21 12.71
C GLU A 21 -2.40 -8.45 12.40
N ALA A 22 -3.21 -8.38 11.34
CA ALA A 22 -4.11 -9.47 10.95
C ALA A 22 -3.37 -10.75 10.53
N LEU A 23 -2.23 -10.63 9.84
CA LEU A 23 -1.39 -11.77 9.48
C LEU A 23 -0.72 -12.38 10.72
N GLY A 24 -0.22 -11.55 11.65
CA GLY A 24 0.38 -12.01 12.90
C GLY A 24 -0.61 -12.70 13.85
N GLU A 25 -1.91 -12.37 13.76
CA GLU A 25 -2.96 -13.11 14.45
C GLU A 25 -3.13 -14.52 13.90
N LYS A 26 -2.99 -14.72 12.60
CA LYS A 26 -3.17 -16.00 11.90
C LYS A 26 -1.91 -16.85 11.87
N ASP A 27 -0.74 -16.24 11.81
CA ASP A 27 0.56 -16.90 11.76
C ASP A 27 1.46 -16.30 12.85
N LYS A 28 1.53 -17.00 14.00
CA LYS A 28 2.32 -16.54 15.16
C LYS A 28 3.83 -16.54 14.93
N GLU A 29 4.29 -17.28 13.93
CA GLU A 29 5.70 -17.33 13.49
C GLU A 29 5.97 -16.43 12.28
N ALA A 30 5.06 -15.51 11.98
CA ALA A 30 5.23 -14.58 10.85
C ALA A 30 6.38 -13.61 11.13
N GLU A 31 7.26 -13.49 10.15
CA GLU A 31 8.31 -12.48 10.12
C GLU A 31 7.99 -11.45 9.02
N PHE A 32 8.05 -10.18 9.37
CA PHE A 32 7.73 -9.09 8.45
C PHE A 32 8.94 -8.19 8.22
N ARG A 33 9.28 -7.98 6.95
CA ARG A 33 10.30 -7.02 6.52
C ARG A 33 9.67 -6.04 5.54
N VAL A 34 9.82 -4.72 5.80
CA VAL A 34 8.95 -3.76 5.12
C VAL A 34 9.68 -2.53 4.57
N TRP A 35 9.17 -2.02 3.46
CA TRP A 35 9.26 -0.64 3.04
C TRP A 35 7.93 0.02 3.39
N GLY A 36 7.94 0.96 4.33
CA GLY A 36 6.71 1.53 4.88
C GLY A 36 7.03 2.71 5.78
N GLY A 37 6.45 2.77 6.96
CA GLY A 37 6.69 3.82 7.93
C GLY A 37 6.55 3.36 9.37
N ASP A 38 6.34 4.35 10.24
CA ASP A 38 6.31 4.16 11.69
C ASP A 38 5.18 3.22 12.15
N LEU A 39 4.04 3.19 11.43
CA LEU A 39 2.91 2.32 11.78
C LEU A 39 3.20 0.85 11.52
N MET A 40 3.79 0.52 10.37
CA MET A 40 4.19 -0.87 10.08
C MET A 40 5.29 -1.35 11.01
N GLU A 41 6.25 -0.48 11.38
CA GLU A 41 7.29 -0.80 12.36
C GLU A 41 6.67 -1.06 13.74
N THR A 42 5.75 -0.20 14.19
CA THR A 42 5.02 -0.37 15.46
C THR A 42 4.19 -1.65 15.49
N ALA A 43 3.65 -2.08 14.34
CA ALA A 43 2.94 -3.36 14.19
C ALA A 43 3.85 -4.60 14.24
N GLY A 44 5.16 -4.44 14.44
CA GLY A 44 6.13 -5.51 14.66
C GLY A 44 6.98 -5.89 13.44
N ALA A 45 6.95 -5.08 12.38
CA ALA A 45 7.79 -5.34 11.20
C ALA A 45 9.19 -4.73 11.32
N THR A 46 10.17 -5.35 10.67
CA THR A 46 11.50 -4.76 10.47
C THR A 46 11.45 -3.74 9.34
N LEU A 47 11.58 -2.46 9.67
CA LEU A 47 11.60 -1.36 8.70
C LEU A 47 12.95 -1.30 7.97
N VAL A 48 12.93 -1.47 6.65
CA VAL A 48 14.12 -1.40 5.77
C VAL A 48 14.30 0.00 5.20
N LYS A 49 13.19 0.60 4.79
CA LYS A 49 13.18 1.92 4.14
C LYS A 49 11.90 2.65 4.47
N HIS A 50 12.02 3.89 4.96
CA HIS A 50 10.87 4.71 5.27
C HIS A 50 10.28 5.34 4.00
N TYR A 51 8.94 5.38 3.87
CA TYR A 51 8.28 5.95 2.70
C TYR A 51 8.60 7.44 2.49
N LYS A 52 8.88 8.19 3.55
CA LYS A 52 9.32 9.61 3.46
C LYS A 52 10.59 9.77 2.62
N ASP A 53 11.47 8.76 2.60
CA ASP A 53 12.68 8.76 1.77
C ASP A 53 12.39 8.36 0.31
N LEU A 54 11.14 7.94 0.01
CA LEU A 54 10.70 7.54 -1.33
C LEU A 54 9.85 8.62 -1.99
N ALA A 55 9.43 9.63 -1.22
CA ALA A 55 8.48 10.66 -1.62
C ALA A 55 9.09 11.65 -2.62
N PHE A 56 9.25 11.20 -3.86
CA PHE A 56 9.42 12.08 -5.01
C PHE A 56 8.05 12.22 -5.69
N MET A 57 7.30 13.26 -5.31
CA MET A 57 5.92 13.46 -5.73
C MET A 57 5.82 14.54 -6.79
N GLY A 58 6.09 14.20 -8.01
CA GLY A 58 5.87 15.05 -9.17
C GLY A 58 6.63 14.52 -10.36
N PHE A 59 6.11 14.75 -11.58
CA PHE A 59 6.77 14.30 -12.79
C PHE A 59 8.21 14.86 -12.89
N PHE A 60 8.40 16.12 -12.55
CA PHE A 60 9.72 16.78 -12.55
C PHE A 60 10.65 16.22 -11.48
N GLU A 61 10.15 15.94 -10.30
CA GLU A 61 10.95 15.36 -9.21
C GLU A 61 11.40 13.93 -9.53
N VAL A 62 10.53 13.13 -10.15
CA VAL A 62 10.89 11.78 -10.62
C VAL A 62 11.99 11.83 -11.68
N VAL A 63 11.92 12.78 -12.62
CA VAL A 63 12.94 12.94 -13.67
C VAL A 63 14.27 13.40 -13.07
N LEU A 64 14.27 14.36 -12.16
CA LEU A 64 15.46 14.85 -11.47
C LEU A 64 16.10 13.78 -10.56
N ASN A 65 15.27 12.88 -10.00
CA ASN A 65 15.74 11.85 -9.06
C ASN A 65 15.78 10.43 -9.65
N LEU A 66 15.81 10.30 -10.98
CA LEU A 66 15.83 8.99 -11.66
C LEU A 66 16.97 8.07 -11.15
N LYS A 67 18.14 8.62 -10.86
CA LYS A 67 19.26 7.85 -10.28
C LYS A 67 18.91 7.27 -8.91
N THR A 68 18.19 8.02 -8.07
CA THR A 68 17.73 7.57 -6.74
C THR A 68 16.67 6.49 -6.87
N VAL A 69 15.71 6.63 -7.79
CA VAL A 69 14.70 5.60 -8.06
C VAL A 69 15.37 4.29 -8.50
N LEU A 70 16.33 4.36 -9.43
CA LEU A 70 17.07 3.18 -9.89
C LEU A 70 17.91 2.54 -8.77
N LYS A 71 18.54 3.36 -7.91
CA LYS A 71 19.28 2.88 -6.73
C LYS A 71 18.34 2.18 -5.75
N ASN A 72 17.16 2.74 -5.48
CA ASN A 72 16.15 2.16 -4.61
C ASN A 72 15.63 0.83 -5.18
N LEU A 73 15.34 0.74 -6.49
CA LEU A 73 14.94 -0.52 -7.14
C LEU A 73 16.02 -1.60 -6.99
N LYS A 74 17.30 -1.25 -7.21
CA LYS A 74 18.42 -2.18 -7.05
C LYS A 74 18.57 -2.64 -5.59
N PHE A 75 18.45 -1.71 -4.65
CA PHE A 75 18.56 -2.02 -3.22
C PHE A 75 17.41 -2.93 -2.77
N CYS A 76 16.15 -2.62 -3.13
CA CYS A 76 14.99 -3.42 -2.80
C CYS A 76 15.13 -4.86 -3.32
N LYS A 77 15.53 -5.04 -4.59
CA LYS A 77 15.77 -6.37 -5.18
C LYS A 77 16.84 -7.16 -4.43
N LYS A 78 17.96 -6.50 -4.08
CA LYS A 78 19.04 -7.14 -3.31
C LYS A 78 18.55 -7.56 -1.92
N ASP A 79 17.76 -6.72 -1.28
CA ASP A 79 17.26 -6.97 0.06
C ASP A 79 16.23 -8.11 0.08
N ILE A 80 15.29 -8.15 -0.88
CA ILE A 80 14.35 -9.27 -1.06
C ILE A 80 15.12 -10.57 -1.32
N ALA A 81 16.12 -10.54 -2.20
CA ALA A 81 16.92 -11.72 -2.51
C ALA A 81 17.72 -12.23 -1.31
N ALA A 82 18.19 -11.35 -0.43
CA ALA A 82 18.89 -11.73 0.80
C ALA A 82 17.93 -12.28 1.87
N TYR A 83 16.76 -11.69 1.99
CA TYR A 83 15.76 -12.08 3.00
C TYR A 83 15.04 -13.39 2.66
N GLN A 84 14.91 -13.72 1.35
CA GLN A 84 14.22 -14.92 0.86
C GLN A 84 12.79 -15.05 1.44
N PRO A 85 11.88 -14.10 1.17
CA PRO A 85 10.51 -14.17 1.67
C PRO A 85 9.72 -15.28 0.99
N ASP A 86 8.74 -15.85 1.71
CA ASP A 86 7.74 -16.75 1.14
C ASP A 86 6.75 -16.01 0.22
N CYS A 87 6.52 -14.71 0.52
CA CYS A 87 5.60 -13.87 -0.23
C CYS A 87 6.06 -12.41 -0.25
N VAL A 88 5.96 -11.76 -1.42
CA VAL A 88 6.15 -10.31 -1.59
C VAL A 88 4.78 -9.67 -1.78
N ILE A 89 4.42 -8.75 -0.89
CA ILE A 89 3.13 -8.04 -0.90
C ILE A 89 3.36 -6.59 -1.30
N PHE A 90 2.61 -6.14 -2.30
CA PHE A 90 2.64 -4.78 -2.81
C PHE A 90 1.38 -4.03 -2.36
N ILE A 91 1.55 -2.82 -1.82
CA ILE A 91 0.42 -1.96 -1.43
C ILE A 91 0.48 -0.70 -2.27
N ASP A 92 -0.54 -0.49 -3.14
CA ASP A 92 -0.61 0.66 -4.06
C ASP A 92 0.75 0.96 -4.74
N TYR A 93 1.17 2.23 -4.89
CA TYR A 93 2.47 2.68 -5.38
C TYR A 93 2.93 2.00 -6.70
N PRO A 94 2.09 1.99 -7.75
CA PRO A 94 2.28 1.12 -8.91
C PRO A 94 3.54 1.43 -9.72
N GLY A 95 4.02 2.68 -9.70
CA GLY A 95 5.22 3.07 -10.43
C GLY A 95 6.48 2.31 -10.01
N PHE A 96 6.62 1.99 -8.75
CA PHE A 96 7.71 1.22 -8.17
C PHE A 96 7.35 -0.26 -8.06
N ASN A 97 6.20 -0.55 -7.47
CA ASN A 97 5.77 -1.90 -7.13
C ASN A 97 5.69 -2.82 -8.34
N LEU A 98 5.14 -2.38 -9.48
CA LEU A 98 5.06 -3.22 -10.67
C LEU A 98 6.45 -3.56 -11.27
N ARG A 99 7.47 -2.70 -11.06
CA ARG A 99 8.85 -3.02 -11.48
C ARG A 99 9.51 -4.07 -10.59
N ILE A 100 9.21 -4.03 -9.29
CA ILE A 100 9.68 -5.06 -8.34
C ILE A 100 8.92 -6.35 -8.58
N ALA A 101 7.59 -6.31 -8.78
CA ALA A 101 6.75 -7.47 -9.04
C ALA A 101 7.23 -8.27 -10.26
N LYS A 102 7.52 -7.60 -11.38
CA LYS A 102 8.10 -8.26 -12.56
C LYS A 102 9.38 -9.03 -12.24
N TRP A 103 10.28 -8.41 -11.50
CA TRP A 103 11.52 -9.06 -11.11
C TRP A 103 11.29 -10.18 -10.10
N ALA A 104 10.46 -9.97 -9.08
CA ALA A 104 10.14 -10.97 -8.07
C ALA A 104 9.53 -12.23 -8.70
N LYS A 105 8.61 -12.06 -9.64
CA LYS A 105 8.01 -13.17 -10.40
C LYS A 105 9.05 -13.98 -11.18
N ILE A 106 9.98 -13.31 -11.84
CA ILE A 106 11.08 -13.99 -12.59
C ILE A 106 11.99 -14.76 -11.62
N GLN A 107 12.19 -14.27 -10.40
CA GLN A 107 12.98 -14.97 -9.37
C GLN A 107 12.22 -16.11 -8.67
N GLY A 108 10.94 -16.31 -8.98
CA GLY A 108 10.12 -17.39 -8.41
C GLY A 108 9.43 -17.04 -7.09
N PHE A 109 9.50 -15.80 -6.64
CA PHE A 109 8.77 -15.36 -5.45
C PHE A 109 7.27 -15.30 -5.71
N LYS A 110 6.44 -15.65 -4.72
CA LYS A 110 4.98 -15.41 -4.75
C LYS A 110 4.71 -13.93 -4.64
N THR A 111 3.82 -13.42 -5.48
CA THR A 111 3.53 -11.99 -5.58
C THR A 111 2.06 -11.74 -5.29
N HIS A 112 1.79 -10.91 -4.28
CA HIS A 112 0.45 -10.46 -3.92
C HIS A 112 0.36 -8.95 -4.08
N TYR A 113 -0.77 -8.47 -4.58
CA TYR A 113 -1.03 -7.04 -4.66
C TYR A 113 -2.26 -6.72 -3.81
N TYR A 114 -2.05 -6.08 -2.69
CA TYR A 114 -3.08 -5.59 -1.79
C TYR A 114 -3.35 -4.12 -2.08
N ILE A 115 -4.62 -3.77 -2.31
CA ILE A 115 -5.06 -2.46 -2.82
C ILE A 115 -4.57 -2.25 -4.26
N SER A 116 -5.37 -2.70 -5.21
CA SER A 116 -5.05 -2.66 -6.64
C SER A 116 -4.72 -1.26 -7.12
N PRO A 117 -3.77 -1.10 -8.05
CA PRO A 117 -3.56 0.20 -8.69
C PRO A 117 -4.79 0.58 -9.51
N GLN A 118 -5.17 1.86 -9.46
CA GLN A 118 -6.36 2.38 -10.13
C GLN A 118 -6.18 2.45 -11.66
N ILE A 119 -5.83 1.31 -12.30
CA ILE A 119 -5.61 1.25 -13.75
C ILE A 119 -6.88 1.50 -14.55
N TRP A 120 -8.04 1.25 -13.95
CA TRP A 120 -9.35 1.53 -14.54
C TRP A 120 -9.58 3.01 -14.83
N ALA A 121 -8.88 3.90 -14.11
CA ALA A 121 -9.02 5.35 -14.28
C ALA A 121 -8.16 5.92 -15.41
N TRP A 122 -6.93 5.41 -15.65
CA TRP A 122 -6.00 6.11 -16.54
C TRP A 122 -4.82 5.30 -17.12
N LYS A 123 -4.58 4.07 -16.70
CA LYS A 123 -3.43 3.25 -17.13
C LYS A 123 -3.85 1.80 -17.37
N GLU A 124 -4.93 1.60 -18.08
CA GLU A 124 -5.50 0.27 -18.33
C GLU A 124 -4.54 -0.67 -19.06
N ASP A 125 -3.63 -0.14 -19.87
CA ASP A 125 -2.57 -0.90 -20.54
C ASP A 125 -1.68 -1.72 -19.59
N ARG A 126 -1.60 -1.34 -18.31
CA ARG A 126 -0.88 -2.09 -17.28
C ARG A 126 -1.49 -3.45 -16.95
N ILE A 127 -2.72 -3.72 -17.38
CA ILE A 127 -3.39 -5.01 -17.10
C ILE A 127 -2.57 -6.21 -17.56
N GLN A 128 -1.90 -6.13 -18.71
CA GLN A 128 -1.08 -7.23 -19.22
C GLN A 128 0.12 -7.51 -18.32
N GLN A 129 0.72 -6.47 -17.78
CA GLN A 129 1.81 -6.60 -16.82
C GLN A 129 1.32 -7.21 -15.51
N ILE A 130 0.19 -6.75 -15.00
CA ILE A 130 -0.41 -7.24 -13.75
C ILE A 130 -0.75 -8.72 -13.87
N LYS A 131 -1.43 -9.14 -14.95
CA LYS A 131 -1.78 -10.55 -15.20
C LYS A 131 -0.57 -11.48 -15.25
N ARG A 132 0.56 -10.98 -15.78
CA ARG A 132 1.78 -11.77 -15.89
C ARG A 132 2.54 -11.86 -14.57
N ASP A 133 2.60 -10.75 -13.81
CA ASP A 133 3.58 -10.55 -12.74
C ASP A 133 2.97 -10.68 -11.32
N ILE A 134 1.63 -10.75 -11.19
CA ILE A 134 0.92 -10.83 -9.91
C ILE A 134 0.15 -12.15 -9.82
N ASP A 135 0.41 -12.93 -8.77
CA ASP A 135 -0.27 -14.20 -8.52
C ASP A 135 -1.66 -14.00 -7.90
N HIS A 136 -1.76 -13.06 -6.96
CA HIS A 136 -3.01 -12.76 -6.27
C HIS A 136 -3.23 -11.25 -6.17
N MET A 137 -4.42 -10.79 -6.59
CA MET A 137 -4.83 -9.39 -6.53
C MET A 137 -6.01 -9.24 -5.58
N GLN A 138 -5.88 -8.34 -4.61
CA GLN A 138 -6.98 -7.92 -3.75
C GLN A 138 -7.45 -6.52 -4.16
N VAL A 139 -8.74 -6.40 -4.40
CA VAL A 139 -9.41 -5.15 -4.78
C VAL A 139 -10.29 -4.65 -3.65
N ILE A 140 -10.40 -3.34 -3.50
CA ILE A 140 -11.08 -2.70 -2.37
C ILE A 140 -12.39 -2.01 -2.73
N LEU A 141 -12.63 -1.76 -4.02
CA LEU A 141 -13.87 -1.16 -4.51
C LEU A 141 -14.71 -2.23 -5.23
N PRO A 142 -16.05 -2.25 -5.01
CA PRO A 142 -16.90 -3.33 -5.56
C PRO A 142 -16.83 -3.45 -7.08
N PHE A 143 -16.76 -2.34 -7.81
CA PHE A 143 -16.71 -2.34 -9.27
C PHE A 143 -15.38 -2.82 -9.84
N GLU A 144 -14.29 -2.79 -9.07
CA GLU A 144 -12.98 -3.29 -9.51
C GLU A 144 -13.03 -4.79 -9.81
N LYS A 145 -13.87 -5.54 -9.06
CA LYS A 145 -14.03 -6.96 -9.33
C LYS A 145 -14.54 -7.19 -10.76
N SER A 146 -15.62 -6.54 -11.16
CA SER A 146 -16.14 -6.64 -12.54
C SER A 146 -15.14 -6.12 -13.57
N PHE A 147 -14.40 -5.06 -13.26
CA PHE A 147 -13.35 -4.55 -14.14
C PHE A 147 -12.27 -5.62 -14.41
N TYR A 148 -11.77 -6.29 -13.39
CA TYR A 148 -10.73 -7.31 -13.56
C TYR A 148 -11.30 -8.64 -14.11
N GLU A 149 -12.41 -9.15 -13.57
CA GLU A 149 -12.94 -10.46 -13.92
C GLU A 149 -13.71 -10.44 -15.23
N ASP A 150 -14.70 -9.54 -15.39
CA ASP A 150 -15.59 -9.55 -16.56
C ASP A 150 -14.90 -8.97 -17.80
N LYS A 151 -14.23 -7.82 -17.64
CA LYS A 151 -13.58 -7.15 -18.78
C LYS A 151 -12.24 -7.77 -19.16
N HIS A 152 -11.46 -8.20 -18.17
CA HIS A 152 -10.08 -8.64 -18.37
C HIS A 152 -9.83 -10.12 -18.10
N GLN A 153 -10.83 -10.91 -17.69
CA GLN A 153 -10.69 -12.33 -17.35
C GLN A 153 -9.50 -12.60 -16.41
N MET A 154 -9.35 -11.74 -15.42
CA MET A 154 -8.35 -11.89 -14.36
C MET A 154 -9.05 -12.09 -13.01
N PRO A 155 -8.93 -13.26 -12.38
CA PRO A 155 -9.54 -13.51 -11.08
C PRO A 155 -8.91 -12.60 -10.01
N VAL A 156 -9.76 -12.00 -9.17
CA VAL A 156 -9.36 -11.13 -8.06
C VAL A 156 -10.22 -11.39 -6.84
N SER A 157 -9.72 -11.03 -5.66
CA SER A 157 -10.48 -11.11 -4.41
C SER A 157 -10.96 -9.71 -3.99
N PHE A 158 -12.26 -9.50 -3.92
CA PHE A 158 -12.82 -8.29 -3.30
C PHE A 158 -12.77 -8.44 -1.78
N VAL A 159 -12.03 -7.56 -1.10
CA VAL A 159 -11.76 -7.64 0.35
C VAL A 159 -12.40 -6.49 1.15
N GLY A 160 -13.09 -5.58 0.47
CA GLY A 160 -13.64 -4.38 1.09
C GLY A 160 -12.58 -3.28 1.27
N HIS A 161 -13.05 -2.09 1.65
CA HIS A 161 -12.16 -0.94 1.81
C HIS A 161 -11.55 -0.91 3.21
N PRO A 162 -10.20 -0.94 3.35
CA PRO A 162 -9.54 -1.06 4.66
C PRO A 162 -9.76 0.16 5.58
N LEU A 163 -10.21 1.30 5.06
CA LEU A 163 -10.60 2.44 5.89
C LEU A 163 -11.84 2.16 6.74
N ILE A 164 -12.70 1.21 6.39
CA ILE A 164 -13.87 0.84 7.19
C ILE A 164 -13.39 0.34 8.55
N ASP A 165 -12.42 -0.57 8.55
CA ASP A 165 -11.85 -1.12 9.79
C ASP A 165 -11.07 -0.05 10.57
N ALA A 166 -10.29 0.78 9.86
CA ALA A 166 -9.55 1.87 10.50
C ALA A 166 -10.47 2.90 11.16
N ILE A 167 -11.64 3.19 10.58
CA ILE A 167 -12.64 4.08 11.17
C ILE A 167 -13.33 3.40 12.36
N ALA A 168 -13.70 2.12 12.24
CA ALA A 168 -14.36 1.37 13.30
C ALA A 168 -13.48 1.20 14.54
N LYS A 169 -12.16 1.14 14.38
CA LYS A 169 -11.19 1.07 15.49
C LYS A 169 -10.96 2.41 16.20
N ARG A 170 -11.48 3.53 15.68
CA ARG A 170 -11.32 4.83 16.35
C ARG A 170 -12.11 4.87 17.66
N PRO A 171 -11.53 5.43 18.73
CA PRO A 171 -12.30 5.66 19.95
C PRO A 171 -13.47 6.61 19.67
N GLU A 172 -14.57 6.40 20.34
CA GLU A 172 -15.68 7.35 20.31
C GLU A 172 -15.18 8.69 20.87
N GLU A 173 -15.28 9.72 20.08
CA GLU A 173 -14.89 11.07 20.48
C GLU A 173 -16.13 11.83 20.94
N ASP A 174 -16.05 12.44 22.15
CA ASP A 174 -17.09 13.34 22.62
C ASP A 174 -17.11 14.61 21.75
N THR A 175 -18.15 14.73 20.93
CA THR A 175 -18.34 15.87 20.02
C THR A 175 -18.34 17.23 20.78
N LYS A 176 -18.88 17.27 22.01
CA LYS A 176 -18.91 18.50 22.81
C LYS A 176 -17.51 18.88 23.31
N ALA A 177 -16.77 17.90 23.82
CA ALA A 177 -15.39 18.09 24.23
C ALA A 177 -14.50 18.53 23.05
N MET A 178 -14.70 17.94 21.87
CA MET A 178 -13.98 18.31 20.65
C MET A 178 -14.30 19.74 20.21
N ARG A 179 -15.57 20.14 20.19
CA ARG A 179 -15.98 21.52 19.88
C ARG A 179 -15.35 22.51 20.85
N SER A 180 -15.41 22.23 22.14
CA SER A 180 -14.79 23.06 23.18
C SER A 180 -13.28 23.21 22.98
N LYS A 181 -12.59 22.09 22.72
CA LYS A 181 -11.13 22.05 22.48
C LYS A 181 -10.69 22.97 21.33
N TYR A 182 -11.49 23.09 20.28
CA TYR A 182 -11.20 23.91 19.11
C TYR A 182 -11.92 25.26 19.10
N GLY A 183 -12.57 25.66 20.20
CA GLY A 183 -13.30 26.93 20.31
C GLY A 183 -14.49 27.04 19.35
N LEU A 184 -15.09 25.91 18.95
CA LEU A 184 -16.22 25.87 18.04
C LEU A 184 -17.52 26.00 18.82
N THR A 185 -18.45 26.81 18.27
CA THR A 185 -19.81 26.97 18.80
C THR A 185 -20.74 25.84 18.35
N ASP A 186 -22.01 25.90 18.72
CA ASP A 186 -23.03 24.96 18.25
C ASP A 186 -23.48 25.21 16.79
N GLN A 187 -22.92 26.22 16.12
CA GLN A 187 -23.19 26.51 14.72
C GLN A 187 -22.77 25.34 13.79
N PRO A 188 -23.44 25.21 12.64
CA PRO A 188 -23.00 24.26 11.60
C PRO A 188 -21.56 24.49 11.21
N ILE A 189 -20.80 23.40 11.01
CA ILE A 189 -19.40 23.43 10.58
C ILE A 189 -19.31 23.05 9.13
N ILE A 190 -18.62 23.86 8.33
CA ILE A 190 -18.23 23.52 6.97
C ILE A 190 -16.76 23.17 6.99
N ALA A 191 -16.45 21.88 6.74
CA ALA A 191 -15.08 21.41 6.65
C ALA A 191 -14.56 21.52 5.21
N LEU A 192 -13.48 22.27 4.99
CA LEU A 192 -12.78 22.32 3.71
C LEU A 192 -11.58 21.37 3.77
N LEU A 193 -11.61 20.32 2.93
CA LEU A 193 -10.59 19.27 2.89
C LEU A 193 -9.85 19.28 1.55
N PRO A 194 -8.87 20.19 1.34
CA PRO A 194 -8.22 20.40 0.03
C PRO A 194 -7.24 19.27 -0.35
N GLY A 195 -7.11 18.25 0.47
CA GLY A 195 -6.18 17.13 0.28
C GLY A 195 -4.98 17.19 1.23
N SER A 196 -4.21 16.12 1.27
CA SER A 196 -3.08 15.93 2.20
C SER A 196 -1.71 16.29 1.60
N ARG A 197 -1.65 16.65 0.32
CA ARG A 197 -0.39 16.99 -0.37
C ARG A 197 -0.14 18.49 -0.29
N GLN A 198 1.04 18.88 0.19
CA GLN A 198 1.56 20.24 -0.02
C GLN A 198 2.05 20.32 -1.46
N GLN A 199 1.62 21.35 -2.19
CA GLN A 199 2.11 21.67 -3.53
C GLN A 199 3.40 22.45 -3.43
#